data_b79eca06e2fb734237c75d73894e0689
#
_entry.id   b79eca06e2fb734237c75d73894e0689
#
_cell.length_a   1.000
_cell.length_b   1.000
_cell.length_c   1.000
_cell.angle_alpha   90.00
_cell.angle_beta   90.00
_cell.angle_gamma   90.00
#
_symmetry.space_group_name_H-M   'P 1'
#
loop_
_entity.id
_entity.type
_entity.pdbx_description
1 polymer ?
#
loop_
_entity_poly.entity_id
_entity_poly.type
_entity_poly.pdbx_seq_one_letter_code
_entity_poly.pdbx_strand_id
1 'polypeptide(L)'
;MKKKVFLIFVAILVVMCSVVFVSCNKDKTPTESSNISRTISAFYAGENDNFAVSIQSGKREKNFMADGKATDVVDFTELTILPLKVHDCEEYVFVINGESATLSGKVKGNEFGEYIISVNLDFTPVSVTVGEGEGAECISLTNVLDGKLTSADVINIAETEFADRINGAKEAGEYCREIYVKLITGDRQNYYYYVSYIGEGVDYWALLIDPNTGNVVSKK
;
A
#
# COMPACT_ATOMS: atom_id res chain seq x y z
N MET A 1 -28.58 37.04 54.36
CA MET A 1 -28.39 37.07 52.90
C MET A 1 -26.94 36.79 52.44
N LYS A 2 -25.89 37.30 53.06
CA LYS A 2 -24.47 37.14 52.60
C LYS A 2 -23.96 35.69 52.56
N LYS A 3 -24.36 34.79 53.48
CA LYS A 3 -23.93 33.37 53.49
C LYS A 3 -24.50 32.54 52.36
N LYS A 4 -25.75 32.79 51.91
CA LYS A 4 -26.36 32.06 50.78
C LYS A 4 -25.72 32.45 49.44
N VAL A 5 -25.34 33.69 49.25
CA VAL A 5 -24.67 34.17 48.03
C VAL A 5 -23.27 33.60 47.94
N PHE A 6 -22.54 33.46 49.04
CA PHE A 6 -21.22 32.86 49.08
C PHE A 6 -21.25 31.36 48.73
N LEU A 7 -22.26 30.63 49.21
CA LEU A 7 -22.42 29.18 48.90
C LEU A 7 -22.72 28.94 47.42
N ILE A 8 -23.53 29.82 46.78
CA ILE A 8 -23.81 29.72 45.35
C ILE A 8 -22.56 30.02 44.50
N PHE A 9 -21.73 30.99 44.95
CA PHE A 9 -20.49 31.31 44.22
C PHE A 9 -19.45 30.16 44.31
N VAL A 10 -19.35 29.51 45.44
CA VAL A 10 -18.47 28.34 45.61
C VAL A 10 -18.95 27.13 44.76
N ALA A 11 -20.28 26.90 44.68
CA ALA A 11 -20.87 25.86 43.87
C ALA A 11 -20.64 26.07 42.36
N ILE A 12 -20.76 27.32 41.89
CA ILE A 12 -20.47 27.68 40.49
C ILE A 12 -18.98 27.55 40.17
N LEU A 13 -18.07 27.88 41.12
CA LEU A 13 -16.63 27.73 40.94
C LEU A 13 -16.22 26.24 40.85
N VAL A 14 -16.84 25.35 41.63
CA VAL A 14 -16.58 23.92 41.59
C VAL A 14 -17.09 23.30 40.29
N VAL A 15 -18.25 23.76 39.78
CA VAL A 15 -18.77 23.32 38.48
C VAL A 15 -17.90 23.79 37.32
N MET A 16 -17.39 25.04 37.39
CA MET A 16 -16.45 25.55 36.34
C MET A 16 -15.10 24.84 36.39
N CYS A 17 -14.57 24.44 37.53
CA CYS A 17 -13.34 23.66 37.65
C CYS A 17 -13.53 22.23 37.15
N SER A 18 -14.71 21.63 37.24
CA SER A 18 -14.97 20.27 36.71
C SER A 18 -15.14 20.24 35.19
N VAL A 19 -15.43 21.35 34.53
CA VAL A 19 -15.54 21.46 33.07
C VAL A 19 -14.17 21.69 32.40
N VAL A 20 -13.16 22.19 33.14
CA VAL A 20 -11.82 22.47 32.61
C VAL A 20 -10.93 21.19 32.58
N PHE A 21 -11.31 20.12 33.28
CA PHE A 21 -10.55 18.86 33.29
C PHE A 21 -11.00 17.81 32.27
N VAL A 22 -11.91 18.12 31.35
CA VAL A 22 -12.34 17.21 30.28
C VAL A 22 -11.71 17.59 28.93
N SER A 23 -10.77 18.53 28.89
CA SER A 23 -9.92 18.74 27.73
C SER A 23 -8.50 18.23 27.99
N CYS A 24 -8.36 17.02 28.50
CA CYS A 24 -7.21 16.22 28.12
C CYS A 24 -7.40 15.90 26.63
N ASN A 25 -6.62 16.57 25.78
CA ASN A 25 -6.22 15.99 24.53
C ASN A 25 -5.81 14.54 24.85
N LYS A 26 -6.70 13.60 24.64
CA LYS A 26 -6.27 12.26 24.25
C LYS A 26 -5.49 12.55 22.99
N ASP A 27 -4.17 12.56 23.10
CA ASP A 27 -3.32 12.28 21.97
C ASP A 27 -4.02 11.13 21.27
N LYS A 28 -4.54 11.40 20.07
CA LYS A 28 -5.12 10.34 19.26
C LYS A 28 -3.96 9.41 19.07
N THR A 29 -3.97 8.31 19.82
CA THR A 29 -3.14 7.14 19.46
C THR A 29 -3.42 6.97 17.98
N PRO A 30 -2.43 7.07 17.08
CA PRO A 30 -2.69 6.92 15.66
C PRO A 30 -3.49 5.64 15.52
N THR A 31 -4.72 5.73 14.99
CA THR A 31 -5.43 4.53 14.58
C THR A 31 -4.51 3.84 13.60
N GLU A 32 -4.30 2.55 13.73
CA GLU A 32 -3.41 1.75 12.87
C GLU A 32 -3.59 2.08 11.38
N SER A 33 -4.82 2.38 10.97
CA SER A 33 -5.19 2.88 9.65
C SER A 33 -4.48 4.18 9.19
N SER A 34 -3.76 4.89 10.06
CA SER A 34 -3.03 6.12 9.69
C SER A 34 -1.53 5.90 9.45
N ASN A 35 -0.98 4.73 9.83
CA ASN A 35 0.44 4.42 9.70
C ASN A 35 0.70 3.42 8.57
N ILE A 36 0.20 3.73 7.38
CA ILE A 36 0.28 2.87 6.21
C ILE A 36 1.30 3.45 5.24
N SER A 37 2.42 2.76 5.06
CA SER A 37 3.51 3.17 4.16
C SER A 37 3.29 2.72 2.72
N ARG A 38 2.46 1.69 2.46
CA ARG A 38 2.12 1.27 1.11
C ARG A 38 0.76 0.60 1.03
N THR A 39 0.00 0.93 -0.03
CA THR A 39 -1.22 0.22 -0.46
C THR A 39 -1.23 0.05 -1.98
N ILE A 40 -2.02 -0.91 -2.45
CA ILE A 40 -2.31 -1.12 -3.88
C ILE A 40 -3.79 -0.84 -4.10
N SER A 41 -4.10 0.00 -5.08
CA SER A 41 -5.47 0.34 -5.48
C SER A 41 -5.87 -0.29 -6.82
N ALA A 42 -4.90 -0.54 -7.71
CA ALA A 42 -5.11 -1.22 -8.98
C ALA A 42 -3.87 -2.01 -9.40
N PHE A 43 -4.08 -3.14 -10.04
CA PHE A 43 -3.01 -3.97 -10.59
C PHE A 43 -3.46 -4.63 -11.89
N TYR A 44 -2.82 -4.23 -12.97
CA TYR A 44 -3.02 -4.78 -14.30
C TYR A 44 -1.82 -5.62 -14.67
N ALA A 45 -2.03 -6.80 -15.22
CA ALA A 45 -0.96 -7.69 -15.65
C ALA A 45 -1.30 -8.41 -16.94
N GLY A 46 -0.26 -8.76 -17.69
CA GLY A 46 -0.35 -9.57 -18.88
C GLY A 46 1.01 -10.13 -19.27
N GLU A 47 1.01 -11.19 -20.05
CA GLU A 47 2.24 -11.80 -20.55
C GLU A 47 2.06 -12.41 -21.93
N ASN A 48 3.17 -12.54 -22.64
CA ASN A 48 3.33 -13.36 -23.85
C ASN A 48 4.61 -14.20 -23.73
N ASP A 49 5.05 -14.79 -24.81
CA ASP A 49 6.24 -15.66 -24.81
C ASP A 49 7.55 -14.94 -24.49
N ASN A 50 7.59 -13.60 -24.61
CA ASN A 50 8.81 -12.82 -24.50
C ASN A 50 8.81 -11.85 -23.29
N PHE A 51 7.64 -11.39 -22.88
CA PHE A 51 7.52 -10.37 -21.81
C PHE A 51 6.38 -10.68 -20.84
N ALA A 52 6.61 -10.42 -19.58
CA ALA A 52 5.56 -10.18 -18.58
C ALA A 52 5.53 -8.68 -18.26
N VAL A 53 4.34 -8.10 -18.26
CA VAL A 53 4.15 -6.68 -18.02
C VAL A 53 3.14 -6.48 -16.92
N SER A 54 3.40 -5.53 -16.02
CA SER A 54 2.43 -5.12 -15.02
C SER A 54 2.40 -3.61 -14.84
N ILE A 55 1.22 -3.09 -14.51
CA ILE A 55 1.01 -1.71 -14.09
C ILE A 55 0.32 -1.75 -12.74
N GLN A 56 0.96 -1.20 -11.71
CA GLN A 56 0.39 -1.11 -10.38
C GLN A 56 0.22 0.35 -9.96
N SER A 57 -0.88 0.64 -9.29
CA SER A 57 -1.18 1.96 -8.73
C SER A 57 -1.55 1.83 -7.26
N GLY A 58 -1.34 2.90 -6.49
CA GLY A 58 -1.68 2.94 -5.08
C GLY A 58 -1.03 4.12 -4.39
N LYS A 59 -0.75 3.93 -3.11
CA LYS A 59 0.00 4.91 -2.31
C LYS A 59 1.27 4.26 -1.79
N ARG A 60 2.35 5.03 -1.72
CA ARG A 60 3.61 4.59 -1.10
C ARG A 60 4.37 5.75 -0.47
N GLU A 61 5.22 5.45 0.49
CA GLU A 61 6.22 6.41 0.92
C GLU A 61 7.14 6.78 -0.24
N LYS A 62 7.46 8.08 -0.32
CA LYS A 62 8.38 8.60 -1.34
C LYS A 62 9.79 8.05 -1.14
N ASN A 63 10.23 7.96 0.12
CA ASN A 63 11.52 7.40 0.50
C ASN A 63 11.27 6.38 1.61
N PHE A 64 10.92 5.15 1.23
CA PHE A 64 10.59 4.10 2.18
C PHE A 64 11.77 3.81 3.12
N MET A 65 11.48 3.84 4.42
CA MET A 65 12.41 3.47 5.48
C MET A 65 11.68 2.54 6.47
N ALA A 66 12.24 1.36 6.72
CA ALA A 66 11.69 0.41 7.67
C ALA A 66 11.97 0.86 9.12
N ASP A 67 11.28 1.91 9.58
CA ASP A 67 11.46 2.51 10.92
C ASP A 67 10.17 2.50 11.77
N GLY A 68 9.12 1.86 11.26
CA GLY A 68 7.83 1.74 11.92
C GLY A 68 6.93 2.97 11.77
N LYS A 69 7.28 3.93 10.90
CA LYS A 69 6.52 5.17 10.70
C LYS A 69 6.35 5.49 9.23
N ALA A 70 5.12 5.51 8.77
CA ALA A 70 4.80 5.98 7.42
C ALA A 70 4.89 7.52 7.35
N THR A 71 5.76 8.03 6.47
CA THR A 71 5.97 9.46 6.23
C THR A 71 5.87 9.77 4.73
N ASP A 72 5.50 11.01 4.37
CA ASP A 72 5.49 11.50 2.99
C ASP A 72 4.86 10.52 1.97
N VAL A 73 3.69 9.95 2.32
CA VAL A 73 2.98 9.00 1.47
C VAL A 73 2.35 9.72 0.28
N VAL A 74 2.70 9.27 -0.93
CA VAL A 74 2.27 9.84 -2.21
C VAL A 74 1.58 8.79 -3.08
N ASP A 75 0.73 9.24 -3.99
CA ASP A 75 0.19 8.38 -5.04
C ASP A 75 1.31 7.95 -5.99
N PHE A 76 1.23 6.72 -6.47
CA PHE A 76 2.15 6.21 -7.49
C PHE A 76 1.41 5.37 -8.52
N THR A 77 1.94 5.38 -9.75
CA THR A 77 1.68 4.38 -10.78
C THR A 77 3.00 3.96 -11.39
N GLU A 78 3.20 2.66 -11.50
CA GLU A 78 4.48 2.07 -11.90
C GLU A 78 4.26 0.99 -12.94
N LEU A 79 4.94 1.14 -14.08
CA LEU A 79 5.04 0.12 -15.12
C LEU A 79 6.27 -0.73 -14.84
N THR A 80 6.10 -2.06 -14.86
CA THR A 80 7.19 -3.03 -14.85
C THR A 80 7.13 -3.86 -16.12
N ILE A 81 8.26 -3.97 -16.81
CA ILE A 81 8.46 -4.87 -17.95
C ILE A 81 9.52 -5.87 -17.53
N LEU A 82 9.18 -7.17 -17.56
CA LEU A 82 10.08 -8.26 -17.25
C LEU A 82 10.27 -9.10 -18.52
N PRO A 83 11.46 -9.07 -19.16
CA PRO A 83 11.80 -9.99 -20.24
C PRO A 83 11.82 -11.43 -19.73
N LEU A 84 11.11 -12.34 -20.41
CA LEU A 84 11.06 -13.78 -20.06
C LEU A 84 12.15 -14.59 -20.75
N LYS A 85 12.77 -14.00 -21.76
CA LYS A 85 13.94 -14.55 -22.47
C LYS A 85 15.12 -13.62 -22.26
N VAL A 86 16.32 -14.15 -22.45
CA VAL A 86 17.54 -13.34 -22.40
C VAL A 86 17.49 -12.34 -23.56
N HIS A 87 17.42 -11.07 -23.23
CA HIS A 87 17.49 -9.96 -24.16
C HIS A 87 18.69 -9.10 -23.79
N ASP A 88 19.54 -8.80 -24.77
CA ASP A 88 20.69 -7.92 -24.62
C ASP A 88 20.25 -6.48 -24.96
N CYS A 89 19.34 -5.95 -24.17
CA CYS A 89 18.74 -4.63 -24.39
C CYS A 89 18.87 -3.77 -23.11
N GLU A 90 19.54 -2.62 -23.23
CA GLU A 90 19.69 -1.70 -22.10
C GLU A 90 18.42 -0.89 -21.81
N GLU A 91 17.60 -0.65 -22.86
CA GLU A 91 16.43 0.22 -22.80
C GLU A 91 15.30 -0.32 -23.68
N TYR A 92 14.08 -0.34 -23.17
CA TYR A 92 12.88 -0.62 -23.96
C TYR A 92 12.07 0.66 -24.19
N VAL A 93 11.55 0.81 -25.40
CA VAL A 93 10.45 1.73 -25.70
C VAL A 93 9.15 1.03 -25.34
N PHE A 94 8.22 1.77 -24.75
CA PHE A 94 6.89 1.26 -24.43
C PHE A 94 5.79 2.23 -24.84
N VAL A 95 4.60 1.67 -25.14
CA VAL A 95 3.36 2.42 -25.31
C VAL A 95 2.29 1.74 -24.45
N ILE A 96 1.78 2.46 -23.45
CA ILE A 96 0.61 2.04 -22.68
C ILE A 96 -0.63 2.50 -23.45
N ASN A 97 -1.52 1.59 -23.80
CA ASN A 97 -2.73 1.87 -24.53
C ASN A 97 -3.94 1.77 -23.59
N GLY A 98 -4.80 2.79 -23.63
CA GLY A 98 -6.17 2.77 -23.12
C GLY A 98 -7.16 2.71 -24.26
N GLU A 99 -8.47 2.80 -23.99
CA GLU A 99 -9.52 2.81 -25.04
C GLU A 99 -9.43 4.02 -25.95
N SER A 100 -9.07 5.19 -25.42
CA SER A 100 -9.07 6.48 -26.16
C SER A 100 -7.80 7.32 -25.92
N ALA A 101 -6.83 6.82 -25.16
CA ALA A 101 -5.61 7.53 -24.82
C ALA A 101 -4.41 6.58 -24.85
N THR A 102 -3.22 7.15 -25.04
CA THR A 102 -1.95 6.41 -25.00
C THR A 102 -0.91 7.22 -24.25
N LEU A 103 0.01 6.51 -23.59
CA LEU A 103 1.21 7.08 -23.01
C LEU A 103 2.43 6.30 -23.51
N SER A 104 3.41 6.98 -24.06
CA SER A 104 4.66 6.37 -24.53
C SER A 104 5.86 6.87 -23.74
N GLY A 105 6.90 6.05 -23.70
CA GLY A 105 8.13 6.39 -23.02
C GLY A 105 9.23 5.36 -23.25
N LYS A 106 10.30 5.52 -22.49
CA LYS A 106 11.46 4.61 -22.48
C LYS A 106 11.79 4.23 -21.06
N VAL A 107 12.23 3.00 -20.86
CA VAL A 107 12.65 2.46 -19.57
C VAL A 107 13.96 1.71 -19.69
N LYS A 108 14.89 2.00 -18.78
CA LYS A 108 16.17 1.29 -18.68
C LYS A 108 16.08 0.15 -17.67
N GLY A 109 16.81 -0.92 -17.95
CA GLY A 109 16.95 -2.04 -17.02
C GLY A 109 17.68 -1.62 -15.74
N ASN A 110 17.24 -2.17 -14.62
CA ASN A 110 17.96 -2.11 -13.36
C ASN A 110 19.01 -3.23 -13.28
N GLU A 111 19.79 -3.25 -12.21
CA GLU A 111 20.83 -4.27 -11.97
C GLU A 111 20.29 -5.71 -11.82
N PHE A 112 18.97 -5.86 -11.61
CA PHE A 112 18.28 -7.15 -11.49
C PHE A 112 17.64 -7.60 -12.81
N GLY A 113 17.80 -6.84 -13.90
CA GLY A 113 17.21 -7.15 -15.20
C GLY A 113 15.72 -6.84 -15.31
N GLU A 114 15.16 -6.03 -14.37
CA GLU A 114 13.80 -5.53 -14.43
C GLU A 114 13.80 -4.11 -14.98
N TYR A 115 12.77 -3.79 -15.76
CA TYR A 115 12.57 -2.47 -16.34
C TYR A 115 11.38 -1.82 -15.64
N ILE A 116 11.67 -0.93 -14.67
CA ILE A 116 10.67 -0.31 -13.81
C ILE A 116 10.70 1.20 -13.99
N ILE A 117 9.52 1.80 -14.23
CA ILE A 117 9.38 3.24 -14.38
C ILE A 117 8.08 3.76 -13.76
N SER A 118 8.16 4.88 -13.05
CA SER A 118 6.97 5.62 -12.63
C SER A 118 6.34 6.34 -13.83
N VAL A 119 5.03 6.20 -13.98
CA VAL A 119 4.24 6.81 -15.05
C VAL A 119 3.09 7.60 -14.45
N ASN A 120 2.57 8.58 -15.19
CA ASN A 120 1.37 9.30 -14.81
C ASN A 120 0.25 8.89 -15.76
N LEU A 121 -0.70 8.08 -15.28
CA LEU A 121 -1.84 7.59 -16.05
C LEU A 121 -3.13 8.24 -15.54
N ASP A 122 -3.87 8.84 -16.45
CA ASP A 122 -5.22 9.39 -16.24
C ASP A 122 -6.32 8.56 -16.96
N PHE A 123 -5.94 7.36 -17.43
CA PHE A 123 -6.82 6.41 -18.10
C PHE A 123 -6.58 4.98 -17.64
N THR A 124 -7.56 4.11 -17.90
CA THR A 124 -7.46 2.67 -17.64
C THR A 124 -6.63 2.00 -18.73
N PRO A 125 -5.51 1.32 -18.38
CA PRO A 125 -4.69 0.62 -19.36
C PRO A 125 -5.37 -0.68 -19.81
N VAL A 126 -5.32 -0.96 -21.13
CA VAL A 126 -5.85 -2.20 -21.74
C VAL A 126 -4.75 -3.05 -22.36
N SER A 127 -3.63 -2.45 -22.75
CA SER A 127 -2.45 -3.17 -23.24
C SER A 127 -1.19 -2.33 -23.11
N VAL A 128 -0.04 -3.02 -23.20
CA VAL A 128 1.28 -2.37 -23.33
C VAL A 128 1.95 -2.93 -24.57
N THR A 129 2.43 -2.03 -25.44
CA THR A 129 3.32 -2.40 -26.54
C THR A 129 4.76 -2.17 -26.10
N VAL A 130 5.62 -3.18 -26.25
CA VAL A 130 7.05 -3.14 -25.92
C VAL A 130 7.87 -3.27 -27.19
N GLY A 131 8.83 -2.37 -27.39
CA GLY A 131 9.65 -2.31 -28.59
C GLY A 131 9.18 -1.30 -29.63
N GLU A 132 9.85 -1.26 -30.78
CA GLU A 132 9.57 -0.35 -31.90
C GLU A 132 9.51 -1.10 -33.24
N GLY A 133 8.77 -0.54 -34.19
CA GLY A 133 8.67 -1.04 -35.56
C GLY A 133 8.06 -2.44 -35.67
N GLU A 134 8.57 -3.25 -36.61
CA GLU A 134 8.04 -4.60 -36.88
C GLU A 134 8.32 -5.60 -35.74
N GLY A 135 9.24 -5.27 -34.84
CA GLY A 135 9.57 -6.09 -33.67
C GLY A 135 8.80 -5.70 -32.39
N ALA A 136 7.88 -4.75 -32.47
CA ALA A 136 7.08 -4.34 -31.33
C ALA A 136 6.04 -5.40 -30.96
N GLU A 137 5.93 -5.71 -29.67
CA GLU A 137 5.00 -6.73 -29.16
C GLU A 137 3.93 -6.10 -28.29
N CYS A 138 2.67 -6.37 -28.59
CA CYS A 138 1.53 -5.89 -27.83
C CYS A 138 1.08 -6.96 -26.83
N ILE A 139 1.06 -6.61 -25.55
CA ILE A 139 0.65 -7.44 -24.43
C ILE A 139 -0.68 -6.93 -23.89
N SER A 140 -1.74 -7.71 -23.96
CA SER A 140 -3.04 -7.38 -23.37
C SER A 140 -2.96 -7.44 -21.85
N LEU A 141 -3.59 -6.49 -21.17
CA LEU A 141 -3.62 -6.43 -19.72
C LEU A 141 -4.99 -6.83 -19.17
N THR A 142 -4.99 -7.51 -18.04
CA THR A 142 -6.18 -7.82 -17.24
C THR A 142 -6.06 -7.17 -15.88
N ASN A 143 -7.15 -6.58 -15.39
CA ASN A 143 -7.19 -6.10 -14.00
C ASN A 143 -7.23 -7.30 -13.04
N VAL A 144 -6.12 -7.57 -12.39
CA VAL A 144 -5.96 -8.70 -11.47
C VAL A 144 -6.81 -8.55 -10.21
N LEU A 145 -7.13 -7.32 -9.82
CA LEU A 145 -7.88 -6.99 -8.60
C LEU A 145 -9.39 -6.80 -8.85
N ASP A 146 -9.86 -6.99 -10.07
CA ASP A 146 -11.29 -6.85 -10.37
C ASP A 146 -12.12 -7.86 -9.58
N GLY A 147 -13.14 -7.36 -8.83
CA GLY A 147 -14.00 -8.18 -7.99
C GLY A 147 -13.32 -8.85 -6.79
N LYS A 148 -12.09 -8.45 -6.44
CA LYS A 148 -11.32 -9.02 -5.33
C LYS A 148 -11.26 -8.09 -4.12
N LEU A 149 -10.73 -8.59 -3.01
CA LEU A 149 -10.50 -7.82 -1.81
C LEU A 149 -9.58 -6.62 -2.08
N THR A 150 -9.87 -5.51 -1.41
CA THR A 150 -9.06 -4.29 -1.46
C THR A 150 -7.92 -4.33 -0.43
N SER A 151 -6.97 -3.39 -0.54
CA SER A 151 -5.94 -3.22 0.51
C SER A 151 -6.54 -2.97 1.89
N ALA A 152 -7.67 -2.26 1.99
CA ALA A 152 -8.34 -2.02 3.26
C ALA A 152 -8.90 -3.32 3.86
N ASP A 153 -9.52 -4.17 3.03
CA ASP A 153 -10.07 -5.45 3.49
C ASP A 153 -8.96 -6.36 4.05
N VAL A 154 -7.83 -6.46 3.36
CA VAL A 154 -6.73 -7.33 3.81
C VAL A 154 -5.98 -6.76 5.02
N ILE A 155 -5.96 -5.44 5.22
CA ILE A 155 -5.47 -4.82 6.45
C ILE A 155 -6.38 -5.20 7.63
N ASN A 156 -7.70 -5.13 7.48
CA ASN A 156 -8.65 -5.53 8.52
C ASN A 156 -8.51 -7.03 8.89
N ILE A 157 -8.27 -7.90 7.90
CA ILE A 157 -7.96 -9.31 8.16
C ILE A 157 -6.67 -9.43 8.95
N ALA A 158 -5.63 -8.71 8.56
CA ALA A 158 -4.34 -8.75 9.24
C ALA A 158 -4.39 -8.19 10.67
N GLU A 159 -5.15 -7.13 10.92
CA GLU A 159 -5.41 -6.60 12.26
C GLU A 159 -6.06 -7.65 13.16
N THR A 160 -7.04 -8.38 12.62
CA THR A 160 -7.70 -9.48 13.34
C THR A 160 -6.72 -10.60 13.67
N GLU A 161 -5.92 -11.01 12.70
CA GLU A 161 -4.95 -12.10 12.84
C GLU A 161 -3.79 -11.78 13.78
N PHE A 162 -3.43 -10.50 13.91
CA PHE A 162 -2.37 -10.02 14.79
C PHE A 162 -2.89 -9.35 16.07
N ALA A 163 -4.19 -9.42 16.37
CA ALA A 163 -4.80 -8.69 17.48
C ALA A 163 -4.06 -8.87 18.81
N ASP A 164 -3.70 -10.10 19.17
CA ASP A 164 -2.97 -10.37 20.44
C ASP A 164 -1.58 -9.73 20.46
N ARG A 165 -0.85 -9.79 19.33
CA ARG A 165 0.48 -9.16 19.21
C ARG A 165 0.40 -7.63 19.26
N ILE A 166 -0.58 -7.07 18.59
CA ILE A 166 -0.85 -5.62 18.56
C ILE A 166 -1.18 -5.14 19.98
N ASN A 167 -2.13 -5.81 20.65
CA ASN A 167 -2.54 -5.44 21.99
C ASN A 167 -1.40 -5.58 23.01
N GLY A 168 -0.66 -6.69 22.98
CA GLY A 168 0.49 -6.89 23.84
C GLY A 168 1.58 -5.83 23.66
N ALA A 169 1.90 -5.46 22.41
CA ALA A 169 2.87 -4.40 22.13
C ALA A 169 2.38 -3.01 22.58
N LYS A 170 1.08 -2.72 22.45
CA LYS A 170 0.47 -1.48 22.93
C LYS A 170 0.51 -1.40 24.46
N GLU A 171 0.15 -2.47 25.16
CA GLU A 171 0.20 -2.54 26.62
C GLU A 171 1.64 -2.35 27.15
N ALA A 172 2.62 -2.85 26.42
CA ALA A 172 4.03 -2.64 26.73
C ALA A 172 4.55 -1.22 26.37
N GLY A 173 3.76 -0.42 25.65
CA GLY A 173 4.19 0.89 25.12
C GLY A 173 5.23 0.81 23.99
N GLU A 174 5.35 -0.36 23.35
CA GLU A 174 6.35 -0.68 22.34
C GLU A 174 5.77 -0.74 20.91
N TYR A 175 4.47 -0.43 20.75
CA TYR A 175 3.84 -0.51 19.43
C TYR A 175 4.26 0.68 18.56
N CYS A 176 5.18 0.42 17.64
CA CYS A 176 5.60 1.34 16.58
C CYS A 176 5.80 0.50 15.30
N ARG A 177 4.75 0.40 14.48
CA ARG A 177 4.79 -0.41 13.24
C ARG A 177 4.02 0.27 12.14
N GLU A 178 4.63 0.33 10.98
CA GLU A 178 3.97 0.76 9.75
C GLU A 178 3.38 -0.44 9.02
N ILE A 179 2.29 -0.22 8.28
CA ILE A 179 1.62 -1.24 7.49
C ILE A 179 2.03 -1.10 6.02
N TYR A 180 2.56 -2.18 5.48
CA TYR A 180 3.00 -2.24 4.10
C TYR A 180 2.26 -3.34 3.36
N VAL A 181 1.52 -2.98 2.29
CA VAL A 181 0.75 -3.90 1.46
C VAL A 181 1.30 -3.93 0.05
N LYS A 182 1.59 -5.12 -0.46
CA LYS A 182 1.94 -5.35 -1.88
C LYS A 182 1.30 -6.63 -2.41
N LEU A 183 1.23 -6.75 -3.72
CA LEU A 183 0.94 -8.02 -4.38
C LEU A 183 2.24 -8.76 -4.69
N ILE A 184 2.23 -10.05 -4.46
CA ILE A 184 3.33 -10.95 -4.83
C ILE A 184 2.78 -12.17 -5.57
N THR A 185 3.60 -12.77 -6.39
CA THR A 185 3.29 -14.00 -7.11
C THR A 185 4.54 -14.88 -7.21
N GLY A 186 4.35 -16.21 -7.22
CA GLY A 186 5.43 -17.16 -7.48
C GLY A 186 5.42 -17.69 -8.91
N ASP A 187 4.27 -17.61 -9.59
CA ASP A 187 4.02 -18.21 -10.91
C ASP A 187 3.41 -17.24 -11.93
N ARG A 188 3.27 -15.96 -11.60
CA ARG A 188 2.65 -14.89 -12.40
C ARG A 188 1.15 -15.09 -12.72
N GLN A 189 0.55 -16.14 -12.24
CA GLN A 189 -0.87 -16.47 -12.42
C GLN A 189 -1.66 -16.28 -11.14
N ASN A 190 -1.08 -16.70 -10.00
CA ASN A 190 -1.68 -16.59 -8.69
C ASN A 190 -1.03 -15.47 -7.90
N TYR A 191 -1.81 -14.44 -7.59
CA TYR A 191 -1.36 -13.30 -6.82
C TYR A 191 -1.89 -13.38 -5.40
N TYR A 192 -1.07 -12.95 -4.45
CA TYR A 192 -1.41 -12.89 -3.02
C TYR A 192 -1.09 -11.51 -2.49
N TYR A 193 -1.91 -11.01 -1.58
CA TYR A 193 -1.53 -9.87 -0.79
C TYR A 193 -0.48 -10.28 0.24
N TYR A 194 0.63 -9.60 0.22
CA TYR A 194 1.61 -9.60 1.29
C TYR A 194 1.35 -8.38 2.15
N VAL A 195 0.85 -8.60 3.37
CA VAL A 195 0.59 -7.55 4.36
C VAL A 195 1.62 -7.69 5.47
N SER A 196 2.39 -6.65 5.72
CA SER A 196 3.40 -6.66 6.78
C SER A 196 3.27 -5.47 7.71
N TYR A 197 3.54 -5.73 8.97
CA TYR A 197 3.66 -4.78 10.06
C TYR A 197 5.15 -4.66 10.37
N ILE A 198 5.76 -3.56 9.92
CA ILE A 198 7.20 -3.36 9.94
C ILE A 198 7.54 -2.44 11.10
N GLY A 199 8.40 -2.91 12.02
CA GLY A 199 9.00 -2.13 13.08
C GLY A 199 10.39 -1.64 12.69
N GLU A 200 11.13 -1.14 13.64
CA GLU A 200 12.51 -0.69 13.41
C GLU A 200 13.44 -1.86 13.05
N GLY A 201 14.24 -1.67 12.01
CA GLY A 201 15.22 -2.64 11.54
C GLY A 201 14.61 -3.84 10.83
N VAL A 202 14.92 -5.06 11.30
CA VAL A 202 14.48 -6.33 10.68
C VAL A 202 13.27 -6.96 11.35
N ASP A 203 12.66 -6.27 12.32
CA ASP A 203 11.49 -6.78 13.05
C ASP A 203 10.21 -6.52 12.26
N TYR A 204 9.59 -7.60 11.80
CA TYR A 204 8.31 -7.52 11.09
C TYR A 204 7.44 -8.76 11.31
N TRP A 205 6.13 -8.54 11.24
CA TRP A 205 5.10 -9.57 11.16
C TRP A 205 4.51 -9.53 9.76
N ALA A 206 4.17 -10.67 9.19
CA ALA A 206 3.63 -10.68 7.84
C ALA A 206 2.60 -11.78 7.63
N LEU A 207 1.66 -11.52 6.73
CA LEU A 207 0.67 -12.46 6.22
C LEU A 207 0.72 -12.54 4.70
N LEU A 208 0.45 -13.72 4.17
CA LEU A 208 -0.01 -13.90 2.79
C LEU A 208 -1.50 -14.17 2.80
N ILE A 209 -2.26 -13.38 2.07
CA ILE A 209 -3.72 -13.43 2.02
C ILE A 209 -4.17 -13.65 0.57
N ASP A 210 -5.02 -14.65 0.35
CA ASP A 210 -5.66 -14.89 -0.94
C ASP A 210 -6.65 -13.75 -1.23
N PRO A 211 -6.47 -12.99 -2.33
CA PRO A 211 -7.32 -11.85 -2.65
C PRO A 211 -8.77 -12.23 -3.01
N ASN A 212 -9.04 -13.49 -3.36
CA ASN A 212 -10.39 -13.95 -3.71
C ASN A 212 -11.21 -14.33 -2.49
N THR A 213 -10.57 -14.92 -1.49
CA THR A 213 -11.27 -15.56 -0.35
C THR A 213 -11.01 -14.88 0.98
N GLY A 214 -9.93 -14.10 1.10
CA GLY A 214 -9.45 -13.56 2.37
C GLY A 214 -8.76 -14.58 3.27
N ASN A 215 -8.56 -15.81 2.80
CA ASN A 215 -7.88 -16.82 3.59
C ASN A 215 -6.40 -16.48 3.79
N VAL A 216 -5.93 -16.61 5.02
CA VAL A 216 -4.51 -16.50 5.34
C VAL A 216 -3.79 -17.77 4.90
N VAL A 217 -2.91 -17.62 3.90
CA VAL A 217 -2.14 -18.74 3.31
C VAL A 217 -0.86 -18.99 4.10
N SER A 218 -0.26 -17.94 4.65
CA SER A 218 0.96 -18.02 5.45
C SER A 218 1.01 -16.89 6.47
N LYS A 219 1.64 -17.16 7.62
CA LYS A 219 1.80 -16.19 8.72
C LYS A 219 3.22 -16.29 9.30
N LYS A 220 3.85 -15.12 9.52
CA LYS A 220 5.15 -14.99 10.17
C LYS A 220 5.05 -14.16 11.44
#